data_d1700f28ccda1cb97988b666329abdcd
#
_entry.id   d1700f28ccda1cb97988b666329abdcd
#
_cell.length_a   1.000
_cell.length_b   1.000
_cell.length_c   1.000
_cell.angle_alpha   90.00
_cell.angle_beta   90.00
_cell.angle_gamma   90.00
#
_symmetry.space_group_name_H-M   'P 1'
#
loop_
_entity.id
_entity.type
_entity.pdbx_description
1 polymer ?
#
loop_
_entity_poly.entity_id
_entity_poly.type
_entity_poly.pdbx_seq_one_letter_code
_entity_poly.pdbx_strand_id
1 'polypeptide(L)'
;MDDAAARLRYTNVAIFLHWAIALLVLFNLTTGLLHDVVPRAVFAFHISSGVTILVLTLIRIGWRLTHKPPPYLPMAKWEYAGAKIVHFLLYCAMLLSPLTGWAMISAHADKPPAAAIQADAGPQPAPPHKPHRTMIWGLFVLPKLKPIADIANQPGGDAKLKETHELYEERHETMGWIFLGLLVLHLGGALKHQLIDRQRELARMGIGKPAERADSSL
;
A
#
# COMPACT_ATOMS: atom_id res chain seq x y z
N MET A 1 6.38 2.88 36.72
CA MET A 1 6.50 2.17 35.43
C MET A 1 7.84 2.56 34.86
N ASP A 2 8.71 1.58 34.73
CA ASP A 2 10.14 1.80 34.53
C ASP A 2 10.49 2.51 33.22
N ASP A 3 11.18 3.63 33.34
CA ASP A 3 11.73 4.45 32.24
C ASP A 3 12.55 3.62 31.22
N ALA A 4 13.14 2.52 31.66
CA ALA A 4 13.95 1.63 30.84
C ALA A 4 13.12 0.75 29.89
N ALA A 5 11.95 0.25 30.35
CA ALA A 5 11.04 -0.53 29.52
C ALA A 5 10.34 0.36 28.48
N ALA A 6 10.03 1.60 28.86
CA ALA A 6 9.46 2.59 27.95
C ALA A 6 10.42 2.95 26.80
N ARG A 7 11.73 2.92 27.00
CA ARG A 7 12.76 3.22 25.98
C ARG A 7 12.91 2.13 24.91
N LEU A 8 12.40 0.92 25.16
CA LEU A 8 12.47 -0.19 24.20
C LEU A 8 11.20 -0.35 23.35
N ARG A 9 10.13 0.39 23.65
CA ARG A 9 8.85 0.34 22.95
C ARG A 9 8.71 1.51 21.99
N TYR A 10 8.06 1.29 20.84
CA TYR A 10 7.66 2.36 19.95
C TYR A 10 6.58 3.25 20.59
N THR A 11 6.49 4.50 20.11
CA THR A 11 5.41 5.42 20.54
C THR A 11 4.04 4.85 20.13
N ASN A 12 2.99 5.18 20.88
CA ASN A 12 1.64 4.71 20.57
C ASN A 12 1.19 5.13 19.16
N VAL A 13 1.59 6.31 18.69
CA VAL A 13 1.31 6.76 17.32
C VAL A 13 2.01 5.87 16.30
N ALA A 14 3.28 5.53 16.48
CA ALA A 14 4.02 4.66 15.58
C ALA A 14 3.42 3.25 15.54
N ILE A 15 2.97 2.73 16.69
CA ILE A 15 2.29 1.43 16.80
C ILE A 15 0.95 1.46 16.07
N PHE A 16 0.11 2.47 16.33
CA PHE A 16 -1.18 2.63 15.66
C PHE A 16 -1.02 2.69 14.14
N LEU A 17 -0.14 3.57 13.64
CA LEU A 17 0.13 3.71 12.20
C LEU A 17 0.64 2.40 11.58
N HIS A 18 1.47 1.64 12.32
CA HIS A 18 1.94 0.34 11.84
C HIS A 18 0.79 -0.64 11.63
N TRP A 19 -0.02 -0.86 12.65
CA TRP A 19 -1.09 -1.85 12.57
C TRP A 19 -2.21 -1.43 11.63
N ALA A 20 -2.55 -0.13 11.57
CA ALA A 20 -3.51 0.38 10.60
C ALA A 20 -3.04 0.11 9.16
N ILE A 21 -1.78 0.44 8.84
CA ILE A 21 -1.19 0.17 7.53
C ILE A 21 -1.12 -1.34 7.27
N ALA A 22 -0.68 -2.14 8.24
CA ALA A 22 -0.55 -3.60 8.08
C ALA A 22 -1.89 -4.26 7.72
N LEU A 23 -2.98 -3.90 8.40
CA LEU A 23 -4.32 -4.41 8.10
C LEU A 23 -4.79 -4.01 6.70
N LEU A 24 -4.59 -2.75 6.31
CA LEU A 24 -4.95 -2.27 4.97
C LEU A 24 -4.10 -2.93 3.89
N VAL A 25 -2.81 -3.15 4.13
CA VAL A 25 -1.91 -3.87 3.20
C VAL A 25 -2.37 -5.32 3.01
N LEU A 26 -2.67 -6.04 4.10
CA LEU A 26 -3.19 -7.40 4.01
C LEU A 26 -4.49 -7.46 3.20
N PHE A 27 -5.41 -6.53 3.46
CA PHE A 27 -6.65 -6.42 2.68
C PHE A 27 -6.35 -6.17 1.19
N ASN A 28 -5.47 -5.22 0.87
CA ASN A 28 -5.15 -4.88 -0.52
C ASN A 28 -4.43 -6.01 -1.25
N LEU A 29 -3.46 -6.67 -0.63
CA LEU A 29 -2.79 -7.83 -1.23
C LEU A 29 -3.78 -8.97 -1.46
N THR A 30 -4.64 -9.27 -0.49
CA THR A 30 -5.65 -10.33 -0.63
C THR A 30 -6.61 -10.02 -1.78
N THR A 31 -7.15 -8.81 -1.84
CA THR A 31 -8.11 -8.44 -2.89
C THR A 31 -7.46 -8.27 -4.26
N GLY A 32 -6.19 -7.86 -4.32
CA GLY A 32 -5.44 -7.76 -5.57
C GLY A 32 -5.06 -9.13 -6.13
N LEU A 33 -4.55 -10.03 -5.29
CA LEU A 33 -4.16 -11.39 -5.73
C LEU A 33 -5.36 -12.28 -6.07
N LEU A 34 -6.52 -12.01 -5.49
CA LEU A 34 -7.77 -12.75 -5.73
C LEU A 34 -8.74 -11.97 -6.63
N HIS A 35 -8.22 -11.06 -7.49
CA HIS A 35 -9.05 -10.15 -8.28
C HIS A 35 -10.09 -10.85 -9.16
N ASP A 36 -9.80 -12.05 -9.66
CA ASP A 36 -10.71 -12.84 -10.52
C ASP A 36 -11.95 -13.35 -9.79
N VAL A 37 -11.87 -13.53 -8.46
CA VAL A 37 -12.96 -14.11 -7.65
C VAL A 37 -13.62 -13.08 -6.72
N VAL A 38 -13.00 -11.92 -6.56
CA VAL A 38 -13.49 -10.87 -5.68
C VAL A 38 -14.59 -10.02 -6.38
N PRO A 39 -15.74 -9.78 -5.75
CA PRO A 39 -16.80 -8.94 -6.31
C PRO A 39 -16.31 -7.52 -6.65
N ARG A 40 -16.81 -6.95 -7.75
CA ARG A 40 -16.44 -5.58 -8.19
C ARG A 40 -16.63 -4.51 -7.11
N ALA A 41 -17.63 -4.67 -6.24
CA ALA A 41 -17.86 -3.75 -5.13
C ALA A 41 -16.65 -3.67 -4.17
N VAL A 42 -15.92 -4.77 -3.98
CA VAL A 42 -14.74 -4.83 -3.12
C VAL A 42 -13.56 -4.07 -3.74
N PHE A 43 -13.51 -3.95 -5.07
CA PHE A 43 -12.48 -3.16 -5.75
C PHE A 43 -12.56 -1.66 -5.43
N ALA A 44 -13.73 -1.11 -5.17
CA ALA A 44 -13.85 0.28 -4.70
C ALA A 44 -13.18 0.47 -3.34
N PHE A 45 -13.24 -0.55 -2.46
CA PHE A 45 -12.52 -0.55 -1.19
C PHE A 45 -11.01 -0.75 -1.39
N HIS A 46 -10.57 -1.60 -2.35
CA HIS A 46 -9.17 -1.76 -2.70
C HIS A 46 -8.54 -0.41 -3.11
N ILE A 47 -9.19 0.33 -4.00
CA ILE A 47 -8.72 1.65 -4.44
C ILE A 47 -8.66 2.63 -3.25
N SER A 48 -9.74 2.69 -2.47
CA SER A 48 -9.85 3.63 -1.34
C SER A 48 -8.81 3.33 -0.26
N SER A 49 -8.62 2.05 0.09
CA SER A 49 -7.62 1.62 1.07
C SER A 49 -6.20 1.81 0.53
N GLY A 50 -5.96 1.62 -0.77
CA GLY A 50 -4.67 1.91 -1.41
C GLY A 50 -4.25 3.37 -1.26
N VAL A 51 -5.16 4.31 -1.55
CA VAL A 51 -4.91 5.75 -1.31
C VAL A 51 -4.71 6.04 0.18
N THR A 52 -5.46 5.38 1.06
CA THR A 52 -5.30 5.53 2.51
C THR A 52 -3.93 5.03 2.97
N ILE A 53 -3.44 3.89 2.45
CA ILE A 53 -2.09 3.39 2.72
C ILE A 53 -1.04 4.44 2.33
N LEU A 54 -1.17 5.06 1.15
CA LEU A 54 -0.26 6.11 0.70
C LEU A 54 -0.18 7.26 1.71
N VAL A 55 -1.35 7.78 2.12
CA VAL A 55 -1.43 8.91 3.08
C VAL A 55 -0.85 8.51 4.44
N LEU A 56 -1.27 7.35 4.99
CA LEU A 56 -0.77 6.88 6.28
C LEU A 56 0.74 6.59 6.25
N THR A 57 1.27 6.13 5.11
CA THR A 57 2.71 5.91 4.94
C THR A 57 3.47 7.21 4.97
N LEU A 58 2.99 8.27 4.30
CA LEU A 58 3.60 9.61 4.36
C LEU A 58 3.58 10.16 5.79
N ILE A 59 2.46 10.03 6.49
CA ILE A 59 2.35 10.43 7.91
C ILE A 59 3.36 9.62 8.76
N ARG A 60 3.48 8.30 8.53
CA ARG A 60 4.41 7.44 9.25
C ARG A 60 5.86 7.80 8.98
N ILE A 61 6.22 8.16 7.75
CA ILE A 61 7.56 8.65 7.40
C ILE A 61 7.84 9.96 8.15
N GLY A 62 6.92 10.93 8.08
CA GLY A 62 7.04 12.20 8.81
C GLY A 62 7.19 11.99 10.32
N TRP A 63 6.40 11.08 10.91
CA TRP A 63 6.52 10.74 12.32
C TRP A 63 7.89 10.15 12.66
N ARG A 64 8.41 9.26 11.80
CA ARG A 64 9.72 8.62 12.00
C ARG A 64 10.90 9.57 11.86
N LEU A 65 10.78 10.61 11.04
CA LEU A 65 11.81 11.65 10.89
C LEU A 65 11.89 12.54 12.12
N THR A 66 10.76 12.77 12.80
CA THR A 66 10.67 13.65 13.98
C THR A 66 10.84 12.90 15.32
N HIS A 67 10.59 11.60 15.36
CA HIS A 67 10.63 10.76 16.56
C HIS A 67 11.59 9.59 16.36
N LYS A 68 12.70 9.60 17.09
CA LYS A 68 13.71 8.53 17.01
C LYS A 68 13.10 7.17 17.42
N PRO A 69 13.23 6.13 16.58
CA PRO A 69 12.78 4.80 16.96
C PRO A 69 13.64 4.23 18.09
N PRO A 70 13.11 3.28 18.89
CA PRO A 70 13.89 2.58 19.89
C PRO A 70 15.05 1.81 19.22
N PRO A 71 16.19 1.63 19.93
CA PRO A 71 17.33 0.90 19.38
C PRO A 71 16.95 -0.54 19.03
N TYR A 72 17.61 -1.11 18.04
CA TYR A 72 17.44 -2.52 17.70
C TYR A 72 17.88 -3.40 18.88
N LEU A 73 17.22 -4.55 19.04
CA LEU A 73 17.70 -5.58 19.97
C LEU A 73 19.00 -6.20 19.45
N PRO A 74 19.83 -6.83 20.32
CA PRO A 74 21.05 -7.47 19.89
C PRO A 74 20.78 -8.52 18.81
N MET A 75 21.44 -8.39 17.66
CA MET A 75 21.32 -9.32 16.52
C MET A 75 22.62 -9.33 15.72
N ALA A 76 22.79 -10.32 14.84
CA ALA A 76 23.95 -10.40 13.96
C ALA A 76 23.97 -9.20 12.96
N LYS A 77 25.17 -8.77 12.56
CA LYS A 77 25.31 -7.61 11.65
C LYS A 77 24.55 -7.76 10.33
N TRP A 78 24.53 -8.97 9.77
CA TRP A 78 23.82 -9.27 8.54
C TRP A 78 22.28 -9.21 8.71
N GLU A 79 21.75 -9.65 9.86
CA GLU A 79 20.33 -9.56 10.20
C GLU A 79 19.91 -8.10 10.35
N TYR A 80 20.73 -7.29 11.02
CA TYR A 80 20.49 -5.85 11.13
C TYR A 80 20.46 -5.15 9.76
N ALA A 81 21.42 -5.49 8.88
CA ALA A 81 21.44 -4.95 7.52
C ALA A 81 20.21 -5.41 6.73
N GLY A 82 19.88 -6.70 6.78
CA GLY A 82 18.69 -7.26 6.14
C GLY A 82 17.39 -6.61 6.60
N ALA A 83 17.22 -6.45 7.92
CA ALA A 83 16.05 -5.78 8.48
C ALA A 83 15.90 -4.34 7.97
N LYS A 84 17.00 -3.58 7.89
CA LYS A 84 16.98 -2.21 7.34
C LYS A 84 16.59 -2.18 5.87
N ILE A 85 17.15 -3.08 5.06
CA ILE A 85 16.87 -3.17 3.63
C ILE A 85 15.40 -3.53 3.42
N VAL A 86 14.90 -4.57 4.10
CA VAL A 86 13.49 -5.00 3.98
C VAL A 86 12.54 -3.88 4.38
N HIS A 87 12.78 -3.19 5.50
CA HIS A 87 11.95 -2.06 5.90
C HIS A 87 11.98 -0.91 4.89
N PHE A 88 13.16 -0.58 4.35
CA PHE A 88 13.28 0.44 3.31
C PHE A 88 12.49 0.07 2.06
N LEU A 89 12.64 -1.17 1.57
CA LEU A 89 11.91 -1.67 0.41
C LEU A 89 10.39 -1.73 0.64
N LEU A 90 9.95 -2.07 1.86
CA LEU A 90 8.53 -2.01 2.23
C LEU A 90 7.99 -0.58 2.16
N TYR A 91 8.74 0.43 2.62
CA TYR A 91 8.34 1.83 2.45
C TYR A 91 8.24 2.21 0.98
N CYS A 92 9.21 1.81 0.15
CA CYS A 92 9.15 2.02 -1.30
C CYS A 92 7.91 1.35 -1.91
N ALA A 93 7.63 0.09 -1.55
CA ALA A 93 6.47 -0.63 -2.05
C ALA A 93 5.14 0.03 -1.63
N MET A 94 5.01 0.48 -0.37
CA MET A 94 3.83 1.18 0.14
C MET A 94 3.59 2.54 -0.54
N LEU A 95 4.63 3.18 -1.09
CA LEU A 95 4.49 4.42 -1.88
C LEU A 95 4.22 4.12 -3.35
N LEU A 96 4.99 3.22 -3.95
CA LEU A 96 4.93 2.97 -5.40
C LEU A 96 3.70 2.19 -5.83
N SER A 97 3.25 1.19 -5.02
CA SER A 97 2.09 0.38 -5.37
C SER A 97 0.81 1.21 -5.52
N PRO A 98 0.41 2.08 -4.57
CA PRO A 98 -0.76 2.94 -4.77
C PRO A 98 -0.60 3.93 -5.92
N LEU A 99 0.62 4.42 -6.19
CA LEU A 99 0.87 5.34 -7.30
C LEU A 99 0.71 4.65 -8.66
N THR A 100 1.17 3.41 -8.81
CA THR A 100 0.95 2.63 -10.05
C THR A 100 -0.53 2.34 -10.27
N GLY A 101 -1.28 1.98 -9.21
CA GLY A 101 -2.73 1.82 -9.28
C GLY A 101 -3.46 3.12 -9.64
N TRP A 102 -3.02 4.25 -9.12
CA TRP A 102 -3.57 5.57 -9.47
C TRP A 102 -3.27 5.94 -10.93
N ALA A 103 -2.07 5.63 -11.42
CA ALA A 103 -1.71 5.83 -12.82
C ALA A 103 -2.58 4.96 -13.75
N MET A 104 -2.80 3.69 -13.40
CA MET A 104 -3.67 2.77 -14.13
C MET A 104 -5.11 3.31 -14.24
N ILE A 105 -5.69 3.76 -13.12
CA ILE A 105 -7.05 4.36 -13.11
C ILE A 105 -7.09 5.64 -13.94
N SER A 106 -6.02 6.44 -13.94
CA SER A 106 -5.93 7.68 -14.70
C SER A 106 -5.88 7.45 -16.21
N ALA A 107 -5.37 6.30 -16.65
CA ALA A 107 -5.31 5.88 -18.04
C ALA A 107 -6.65 5.32 -18.55
N HIS A 108 -7.69 5.26 -17.75
CA HIS A 108 -9.01 4.79 -18.21
C HIS A 108 -9.69 5.86 -19.06
N ALA A 109 -10.11 5.49 -20.28
CA ALA A 109 -10.84 6.40 -21.17
C ALA A 109 -12.24 6.72 -20.62
N ASP A 110 -12.62 8.00 -20.62
CA ASP A 110 -13.96 8.42 -20.21
C ASP A 110 -15.00 8.33 -21.35
N LYS A 111 -14.54 7.99 -22.57
CA LYS A 111 -15.38 7.89 -23.78
C LYS A 111 -15.72 6.42 -24.07
N PRO A 112 -16.94 6.13 -24.54
CA PRO A 112 -17.22 4.81 -25.11
C PRO A 112 -16.29 4.56 -26.31
N PRO A 113 -15.87 3.31 -26.55
CA PRO A 113 -15.10 2.99 -27.74
C PRO A 113 -15.84 3.48 -28.99
N ALA A 114 -15.13 4.13 -29.92
CA ALA A 114 -15.71 4.64 -31.17
C ALA A 114 -16.50 3.58 -31.94
N ALA A 115 -16.14 2.30 -31.81
CA ALA A 115 -16.85 1.16 -32.38
C ALA A 115 -18.26 0.93 -31.77
N ALA A 116 -18.46 1.29 -30.50
CA ALA A 116 -19.78 1.18 -29.86
C ALA A 116 -20.76 2.26 -30.35
N ILE A 117 -20.25 3.39 -30.84
CA ILE A 117 -21.05 4.49 -31.42
C ILE A 117 -21.57 4.11 -32.81
N GLN A 118 -20.87 3.25 -33.55
CA GLN A 118 -21.24 2.87 -34.92
C GLN A 118 -22.18 1.65 -34.99
N ALA A 119 -22.21 0.80 -33.95
CA ALA A 119 -23.01 -0.42 -33.97
C ALA A 119 -24.50 -0.19 -33.64
N ASP A 120 -24.87 0.98 -33.08
CA ASP A 120 -26.22 1.25 -32.59
C ASP A 120 -26.83 2.56 -33.17
N ALA A 121 -26.39 2.95 -34.38
CA ALA A 121 -26.85 4.17 -35.04
C ALA A 121 -28.25 4.02 -35.68
N GLY A 122 -29.26 3.79 -34.82
CA GLY A 122 -30.60 4.33 -35.07
C GLY A 122 -30.64 5.82 -34.64
N PRO A 123 -31.65 6.62 -35.09
CA PRO A 123 -31.68 8.08 -34.92
C PRO A 123 -31.99 8.55 -33.46
N GLN A 124 -31.52 7.85 -32.45
CA GLN A 124 -31.63 8.29 -31.05
C GLN A 124 -30.30 8.89 -30.58
N PRO A 125 -30.30 10.12 -30.02
CA PRO A 125 -29.13 10.67 -29.38
C PRO A 125 -28.69 9.73 -28.25
N ALA A 126 -27.46 9.24 -28.29
CA ALA A 126 -26.89 8.41 -27.23
C ALA A 126 -27.06 9.13 -25.88
N PRO A 127 -27.54 8.45 -24.83
CA PRO A 127 -27.68 9.08 -23.51
C PRO A 127 -26.34 9.66 -23.08
N PRO A 128 -26.34 10.83 -22.41
CA PRO A 128 -25.09 11.48 -22.00
C PRO A 128 -24.29 10.54 -21.10
N HIS A 129 -23.15 10.07 -21.61
CA HIS A 129 -22.23 9.26 -20.82
C HIS A 129 -21.71 10.06 -19.63
N LYS A 130 -22.12 9.66 -18.42
CA LYS A 130 -21.53 10.23 -17.21
C LYS A 130 -20.07 9.75 -17.12
N PRO A 131 -19.09 10.67 -16.98
CA PRO A 131 -17.69 10.29 -16.85
C PRO A 131 -17.53 9.36 -15.65
N HIS A 132 -16.76 8.29 -15.82
CA HIS A 132 -16.52 7.32 -14.75
C HIS A 132 -15.64 7.97 -13.67
N ARG A 133 -16.27 8.39 -12.56
CA ARG A 133 -15.57 9.03 -11.45
C ARG A 133 -15.23 7.99 -10.39
N THR A 134 -13.95 7.75 -10.18
CA THR A 134 -13.48 6.91 -9.08
C THR A 134 -13.64 7.67 -7.76
N MET A 135 -14.46 7.11 -6.86
CA MET A 135 -14.71 7.70 -5.54
C MET A 135 -13.84 7.04 -4.48
N ILE A 136 -13.23 7.83 -3.62
CA ILE A 136 -12.51 7.37 -2.43
C ILE A 136 -13.49 7.37 -1.27
N TRP A 137 -13.73 6.18 -0.70
CA TRP A 137 -14.72 5.94 0.38
C TRP A 137 -16.14 6.47 0.08
N GLY A 138 -16.48 6.70 -1.19
CA GLY A 138 -17.72 7.34 -1.58
C GLY A 138 -17.81 8.84 -1.23
N LEU A 139 -16.75 9.45 -0.71
CA LEU A 139 -16.73 10.82 -0.20
C LEU A 139 -16.05 11.80 -1.17
N PHE A 140 -14.93 11.38 -1.78
CA PHE A 140 -14.10 12.25 -2.61
C PHE A 140 -13.90 11.63 -3.98
N VAL A 141 -13.87 12.47 -5.01
CA VAL A 141 -13.46 12.05 -6.35
C VAL A 141 -11.94 11.98 -6.41
N LEU A 142 -11.38 10.83 -6.79
CA LEU A 142 -9.96 10.71 -7.09
C LEU A 142 -9.65 11.44 -8.39
N PRO A 143 -8.87 12.53 -8.38
CA PRO A 143 -8.52 13.23 -9.62
C PRO A 143 -7.63 12.34 -10.49
N LYS A 144 -7.81 12.40 -11.81
CA LYS A 144 -6.87 11.76 -12.74
C LYS A 144 -5.53 12.49 -12.74
N LEU A 145 -4.46 11.73 -12.92
CA LEU A 145 -3.14 12.29 -13.12
C LEU A 145 -3.10 13.00 -14.49
N LYS A 146 -2.99 14.32 -14.47
CA LYS A 146 -3.02 15.14 -15.69
C LYS A 146 -2.11 14.64 -16.81
N PRO A 147 -0.82 14.31 -16.57
CA PRO A 147 0.07 13.85 -17.65
C PRO A 147 -0.43 12.59 -18.37
N ILE A 148 -1.20 11.74 -17.69
CA ILE A 148 -1.78 10.51 -18.24
C ILE A 148 -3.13 10.83 -18.90
N ALA A 149 -3.99 11.58 -18.22
CA ALA A 149 -5.30 11.94 -18.76
C ALA A 149 -5.23 12.76 -20.05
N ASP A 150 -4.23 13.62 -20.19
CA ASP A 150 -4.03 14.48 -21.36
C ASP A 150 -3.60 13.67 -22.62
N ILE A 151 -3.19 12.40 -22.48
CA ILE A 151 -2.92 11.49 -23.60
C ILE A 151 -4.19 11.33 -24.48
N ALA A 152 -5.38 11.33 -23.87
CA ALA A 152 -6.66 11.23 -24.57
C ALA A 152 -6.84 12.33 -25.65
N ASN A 153 -6.24 13.49 -25.46
CA ASN A 153 -6.37 14.65 -26.33
C ASN A 153 -5.37 14.64 -27.51
N GLN A 154 -4.49 13.64 -27.58
CA GLN A 154 -3.49 13.51 -28.64
C GLN A 154 -4.02 12.69 -29.83
N PRO A 155 -3.47 12.83 -31.04
CA PRO A 155 -3.79 11.94 -32.17
C PRO A 155 -3.48 10.47 -31.77
N GLY A 156 -4.47 9.58 -31.93
CA GLY A 156 -4.38 8.19 -31.51
C GLY A 156 -4.43 8.00 -29.98
N GLY A 157 -4.95 8.99 -29.23
CA GLY A 157 -4.95 9.02 -27.77
C GLY A 157 -5.64 7.82 -27.12
N ASP A 158 -6.73 7.30 -27.70
CA ASP A 158 -7.43 6.13 -27.16
C ASP A 158 -6.54 4.87 -27.15
N ALA A 159 -5.80 4.62 -28.27
CA ALA A 159 -4.87 3.50 -28.34
C ALA A 159 -3.71 3.65 -27.34
N LYS A 160 -3.15 4.86 -27.25
CA LYS A 160 -2.07 5.17 -26.29
C LYS A 160 -2.54 5.07 -24.84
N LEU A 161 -3.76 5.47 -24.52
CA LEU A 161 -4.32 5.31 -23.18
C LEU A 161 -4.47 3.83 -22.82
N LYS A 162 -4.94 3.01 -23.77
CA LYS A 162 -5.06 1.57 -23.55
C LYS A 162 -3.69 0.95 -23.29
N GLU A 163 -2.68 1.25 -24.09
CA GLU A 163 -1.30 0.80 -23.90
C GLU A 163 -0.74 1.27 -22.55
N THR A 164 -1.01 2.52 -22.17
CA THR A 164 -0.60 3.07 -20.87
C THR A 164 -1.30 2.35 -19.72
N HIS A 165 -2.58 2.02 -19.85
CA HIS A 165 -3.34 1.26 -18.85
C HIS A 165 -2.73 -0.13 -18.66
N GLU A 166 -2.53 -0.89 -19.73
CA GLU A 166 -1.94 -2.23 -19.72
C GLU A 166 -0.54 -2.22 -19.08
N LEU A 167 0.28 -1.21 -19.42
CA LEU A 167 1.61 -1.04 -18.81
C LEU A 167 1.55 -0.84 -17.29
N TYR A 168 0.64 -0.01 -16.80
CA TYR A 168 0.53 0.25 -15.37
C TYR A 168 -0.17 -0.90 -14.62
N GLU A 169 -1.06 -1.64 -15.27
CA GLU A 169 -1.65 -2.88 -14.76
C GLU A 169 -0.58 -3.93 -14.49
N GLU A 170 0.26 -4.24 -15.49
CA GLU A 170 1.39 -5.16 -15.36
C GLU A 170 2.37 -4.73 -14.24
N ARG A 171 2.69 -3.45 -14.17
CA ARG A 171 3.57 -2.90 -13.14
C ARG A 171 2.96 -2.97 -11.76
N HIS A 172 1.65 -2.71 -11.64
CA HIS A 172 0.94 -2.79 -10.37
C HIS A 172 0.89 -4.23 -9.87
N GLU A 173 0.59 -5.19 -10.74
CA GLU A 173 0.60 -6.61 -10.42
C GLU A 173 2.00 -7.08 -9.99
N THR A 174 3.04 -6.77 -10.78
CA THR A 174 4.44 -7.09 -10.44
C THR A 174 4.82 -6.50 -9.08
N MET A 175 4.43 -5.25 -8.80
CA MET A 175 4.66 -4.62 -7.50
C MET A 175 3.93 -5.35 -6.37
N GLY A 176 2.73 -5.88 -6.61
CA GLY A 176 1.98 -6.71 -5.67
C GLY A 176 2.75 -7.97 -5.26
N TRP A 177 3.33 -8.68 -6.22
CA TRP A 177 4.16 -9.88 -5.97
C TRP A 177 5.45 -9.54 -5.21
N ILE A 178 6.13 -8.45 -5.58
CA ILE A 178 7.30 -7.96 -4.84
C ILE A 178 6.92 -7.62 -3.41
N PHE A 179 5.80 -6.92 -3.22
CA PHE A 179 5.32 -6.54 -1.90
C PHE A 179 5.00 -7.77 -1.04
N LEU A 180 4.35 -8.78 -1.61
CA LEU A 180 4.08 -10.05 -0.93
C LEU A 180 5.37 -10.71 -0.46
N GLY A 181 6.38 -10.81 -1.34
CA GLY A 181 7.69 -11.36 -0.99
C GLY A 181 8.38 -10.61 0.15
N LEU A 182 8.36 -9.27 0.10
CA LEU A 182 8.88 -8.41 1.17
C LEU A 182 8.12 -8.57 2.49
N LEU A 183 6.80 -8.72 2.43
CA LEU A 183 5.97 -8.95 3.61
C LEU A 183 6.28 -10.31 4.25
N VAL A 184 6.45 -11.36 3.44
CA VAL A 184 6.86 -12.69 3.93
C VAL A 184 8.23 -12.62 4.62
N LEU A 185 9.20 -11.92 4.03
CA LEU A 185 10.52 -11.71 4.64
C LEU A 185 10.42 -10.93 5.96
N HIS A 186 9.59 -9.88 6.00
CA HIS A 186 9.37 -9.08 7.20
C HIS A 186 8.74 -9.89 8.33
N LEU A 187 7.68 -10.64 8.02
CA LEU A 187 7.02 -11.50 9.01
C LEU A 187 7.92 -12.64 9.46
N GLY A 188 8.63 -13.28 8.53
CA GLY A 188 9.59 -14.34 8.81
C GLY A 188 10.71 -13.88 9.75
N GLY A 189 11.28 -12.69 9.51
CA GLY A 189 12.27 -12.09 10.38
C GLY A 189 11.72 -11.78 11.78
N ALA A 190 10.53 -11.18 11.86
CA ALA A 190 9.88 -10.90 13.15
C ALA A 190 9.56 -12.19 13.94
N LEU A 191 9.06 -13.23 13.26
CA LEU A 191 8.78 -14.52 13.88
C LEU A 191 10.06 -15.24 14.30
N LYS A 192 11.13 -15.19 13.49
CA LYS A 192 12.44 -15.77 13.85
C LYS A 192 12.92 -15.15 15.15
N HIS A 193 12.96 -13.83 15.25
CA HIS A 193 13.39 -13.13 16.46
C HIS A 193 12.47 -13.41 17.66
N GLN A 194 11.16 -13.50 17.45
CA GLN A 194 10.18 -13.77 18.51
C GLN A 194 10.27 -15.21 19.04
N LEU A 195 10.39 -16.21 18.14
CA LEU A 195 10.24 -17.63 18.48
C LEU A 195 11.58 -18.32 18.68
N ILE A 196 12.57 -18.06 17.82
CA ILE A 196 13.88 -18.73 17.84
C ILE A 196 14.84 -17.99 18.76
N ASP A 197 14.99 -16.67 18.57
CA ASP A 197 15.89 -15.86 19.38
C ASP A 197 15.26 -15.46 20.73
N ARG A 198 13.97 -15.77 20.92
CA ARG A 198 13.18 -15.47 22.13
C ARG A 198 13.20 -13.98 22.52
N GLN A 199 13.37 -13.10 21.53
CA GLN A 199 13.30 -11.65 21.69
C GLN A 199 11.85 -11.20 21.59
N ARG A 200 11.41 -10.30 22.48
CA ARG A 200 10.01 -9.85 22.55
C ARG A 200 9.74 -8.70 21.56
N GLU A 201 9.97 -8.94 20.25
CA GLU A 201 9.76 -7.92 19.21
C GLU A 201 8.29 -7.47 19.11
N LEU A 202 7.34 -8.40 19.28
CA LEU A 202 5.92 -8.06 19.26
C LEU A 202 5.52 -7.16 20.42
N ALA A 203 6.16 -7.29 21.58
CA ALA A 203 5.89 -6.42 22.73
C ALA A 203 6.32 -4.97 22.47
N ARG A 204 7.38 -4.77 21.67
CA ARG A 204 7.81 -3.43 21.20
C ARG A 204 6.74 -2.77 20.32
N MET A 205 5.98 -3.59 19.59
CA MET A 205 4.87 -3.18 18.73
C MET A 205 3.50 -3.25 19.42
N GLY A 206 3.49 -3.33 20.77
CA GLY A 206 2.27 -3.25 21.57
C GLY A 206 1.54 -4.58 21.81
N ILE A 207 2.08 -5.72 21.33
CA ILE A 207 1.48 -7.03 21.54
C ILE A 207 2.26 -7.80 22.60
N GLY A 208 1.65 -7.99 23.78
CA GLY A 208 2.25 -8.68 24.92
C GLY A 208 2.92 -7.73 25.93
N LYS A 209 3.46 -8.32 27.02
CA LYS A 209 4.16 -7.56 28.05
C LYS A 209 5.62 -7.32 27.65
N PRO A 210 6.17 -6.10 27.88
CA PRO A 210 7.60 -5.83 27.72
C PRO A 210 8.44 -6.81 28.56
N ALA A 211 9.68 -7.08 28.12
CA ALA A 211 10.60 -7.84 28.95
C ALA A 211 10.89 -7.04 30.23
N GLU A 212 10.61 -7.60 31.39
CA GLU A 212 11.22 -7.15 32.64
C GLU A 212 12.72 -7.41 32.53
N ARG A 213 13.55 -6.40 32.78
CA ARG A 213 14.97 -6.65 32.97
C ARG A 213 15.10 -7.61 34.14
N ALA A 214 15.78 -8.74 33.94
CA ALA A 214 16.34 -9.49 35.02
C ALA A 214 17.18 -8.48 35.84
N ASP A 215 16.74 -8.23 37.06
CA ASP A 215 17.43 -7.36 38.01
C ASP A 215 18.85 -7.90 38.13
N SER A 216 19.84 -7.13 37.72
CA SER A 216 21.24 -7.45 37.95
C SER A 216 21.55 -7.10 39.43
N SER A 217 20.92 -7.86 40.33
CA SER A 217 21.34 -7.93 41.69
C SER A 217 22.35 -9.10 41.82
N LEU A 218 23.61 -8.84 41.61
CA LEU A 218 24.76 -9.47 42.24
C LEU A 218 25.91 -8.46 42.23
#